data_b01b0d84bc9a965521e49044965e97e9
#
_entry.id   b01b0d84bc9a965521e49044965e97e9
#
_cell.length_a   1.000
_cell.length_b   1.000
_cell.length_c   1.000
_cell.angle_alpha   90.00
_cell.angle_beta   90.00
_cell.angle_gamma   90.00
#
_symmetry.space_group_name_H-M   'P 1'
#
loop_
_entity.id
_entity.type
_entity.pdbx_description
1 polymer ?
#
loop_
_entity_poly.entity_id
_entity_poly.type
_entity_poly.pdbx_seq_one_letter_code
_entity_poly.pdbx_strand_id
1 'polypeptide(L)'
;MSLQPQNTKLSYKKGDYMTDTTRTVFNFAPNLDFRYRFSKVSQLRITYRGRSSQPSMENLLPIVDNSNPLNIRVGNPGLKPSFAHTMRLFYNTYNAEKQRGIMTHVNFTATQNSISNSTIYDENTGGTTSTPQNINGNWNAFGMFGFNSALKNKKFTINSFSRVNYRNQ
;
A
#
# COMPACT_ATOMS: atom_id res chain seq x y z
N MET A 1 -4.65 11.61 15.95
CA MET A 1 -3.68 10.52 16.26
C MET A 1 -4.37 9.54 17.16
N SER A 2 -4.55 8.32 16.75
CA SER A 2 -5.05 7.26 17.64
C SER A 2 -3.95 6.21 17.81
N LEU A 3 -3.52 6.01 19.05
CA LEU A 3 -2.71 4.88 19.49
C LEU A 3 -3.69 3.83 20.01
N GLN A 4 -3.85 2.74 19.31
CA GLN A 4 -4.67 1.63 19.80
C GLN A 4 -3.75 0.43 20.05
N PRO A 5 -3.58 0.00 21.32
CA PRO A 5 -3.00 -1.30 21.60
C PRO A 5 -3.97 -2.38 21.12
N GLN A 6 -3.53 -3.21 20.21
CA GLN A 6 -4.31 -4.35 19.73
C GLN A 6 -3.67 -5.62 20.30
N ASN A 7 -4.37 -6.26 21.24
CA ASN A 7 -4.01 -7.59 21.71
C ASN A 7 -4.57 -8.60 20.70
N THR A 8 -3.71 -9.21 19.93
CA THR A 8 -4.11 -10.27 19.01
C THR A 8 -3.76 -11.60 19.65
N LYS A 9 -4.79 -12.34 20.09
CA LYS A 9 -4.67 -13.76 20.41
C LYS A 9 -4.56 -14.52 19.10
N LEU A 10 -3.50 -15.27 18.97
CA LEU A 10 -3.22 -16.06 17.79
C LEU A 10 -3.31 -17.53 18.23
N SER A 11 -4.39 -18.21 17.92
CA SER A 11 -4.52 -19.65 18.09
C SER A 11 -4.41 -20.34 16.73
N TYR A 12 -3.50 -21.28 16.62
CA TYR A 12 -3.30 -22.08 15.43
C TYR A 12 -3.49 -23.55 15.76
N LYS A 13 -4.34 -24.23 14.96
CA LYS A 13 -4.59 -25.66 15.06
C LYS A 13 -4.39 -26.31 13.69
N LYS A 14 -3.43 -27.24 13.60
CA LYS A 14 -3.25 -28.11 12.42
C LYS A 14 -3.06 -29.52 12.91
N GLY A 15 -4.06 -30.41 12.72
CA GLY A 15 -4.07 -31.74 13.29
C GLY A 15 -4.04 -31.71 14.83
N ASP A 16 -3.14 -32.46 15.46
CA ASP A 16 -2.94 -32.47 16.92
C ASP A 16 -2.04 -31.34 17.46
N TYR A 17 -1.49 -30.50 16.58
CA TYR A 17 -0.65 -29.38 16.98
C TYR A 17 -1.49 -28.14 17.26
N MET A 18 -1.51 -27.73 18.54
CA MET A 18 -2.12 -26.47 18.98
C MET A 18 -1.03 -25.58 19.57
N THR A 19 -0.97 -24.36 19.12
CA THR A 19 -0.15 -23.32 19.76
C THR A 19 -0.94 -22.04 19.94
N ASP A 20 -0.92 -21.52 21.17
CA ASP A 20 -1.50 -20.23 21.52
C ASP A 20 -0.39 -19.24 21.80
N THR A 21 -0.33 -18.21 21.02
CA THR A 21 0.63 -17.11 21.23
C THR A 21 -0.12 -15.79 21.31
N THR A 22 0.07 -15.06 22.41
CA THR A 22 -0.46 -13.70 22.55
C THR A 22 0.63 -12.71 22.20
N ARG A 23 0.43 -11.93 21.17
CA ARG A 23 1.34 -10.84 20.79
C ARG A 23 0.63 -9.50 20.98
N THR A 24 1.18 -8.67 21.86
CA THR A 24 0.73 -7.27 22.02
C THR A 24 1.47 -6.41 21.02
N VAL A 25 0.73 -5.74 20.16
CA VAL A 25 1.32 -4.88 19.13
C VAL A 25 0.70 -3.50 19.23
N PHE A 26 1.57 -2.49 19.23
CA PHE A 26 1.14 -1.10 19.13
C PHE A 26 0.96 -0.74 17.65
N ASN A 27 -0.28 -0.52 17.24
CA ASN A 27 -0.59 -0.02 15.92
C ASN A 27 -0.56 1.51 15.92
N PHE A 28 0.49 2.08 15.33
CA PHE A 28 0.57 3.50 15.09
C PHE A 28 -0.04 3.81 13.72
N ALA A 29 -1.12 4.61 13.70
CA ALA A 29 -1.83 4.98 12.48
C ALA A 29 -1.97 6.51 12.39
N PRO A 30 -0.92 7.24 12.01
CA PRO A 30 -0.98 8.68 11.85
C PRO A 30 -1.85 9.03 10.65
N ASN A 31 -2.66 10.07 10.81
CA ASN A 31 -3.49 10.63 9.74
C ASN A 31 -3.39 12.15 9.78
N LEU A 32 -3.07 12.76 8.64
CA LEU A 32 -3.04 14.19 8.41
C LEU A 32 -3.93 14.52 7.21
N ASP A 33 -4.83 15.46 7.35
CA ASP A 33 -5.66 15.99 6.25
C ASP A 33 -5.50 17.51 6.23
N PHE A 34 -4.79 18.01 5.23
CA PHE A 34 -4.60 19.43 4.99
C PHE A 34 -5.46 19.86 3.80
N ARG A 35 -6.26 20.91 4.00
CA ARG A 35 -7.12 21.48 2.95
C ARG A 35 -6.87 22.97 2.87
N TYR A 36 -6.59 23.44 1.68
CA TYR A 36 -6.45 24.84 1.40
C TYR A 36 -7.36 25.25 0.22
N ARG A 37 -8.18 26.25 0.46
CA ARG A 37 -9.12 26.77 -0.54
C ARG A 37 -8.65 28.14 -1.00
N PHE A 38 -8.15 28.20 -2.22
CA PHE A 38 -7.70 29.45 -2.85
C PHE A 38 -8.90 30.34 -3.24
N SER A 39 -9.99 29.69 -3.68
CA SER A 39 -11.24 30.35 -4.05
C SER A 39 -12.43 29.38 -3.94
N LYS A 40 -13.64 29.81 -4.27
CA LYS A 40 -14.84 28.94 -4.30
C LYS A 40 -14.67 27.78 -5.28
N VAL A 41 -13.83 27.92 -6.29
CA VAL A 41 -13.65 26.98 -7.41
C VAL A 41 -12.20 26.44 -7.51
N SER A 42 -11.34 26.76 -6.54
CA SER A 42 -9.95 26.31 -6.53
C SER A 42 -9.57 25.79 -5.13
N GLN A 43 -9.14 24.55 -5.06
CA GLN A 43 -8.79 23.90 -3.79
C GLN A 43 -7.64 22.91 -3.95
N LEU A 44 -6.85 22.83 -2.89
CA LEU A 44 -5.79 21.85 -2.70
C LEU A 44 -6.11 21.00 -1.47
N ARG A 45 -5.99 19.70 -1.60
CA ARG A 45 -6.08 18.77 -0.47
C ARG A 45 -4.89 17.85 -0.48
N ILE A 46 -4.21 17.75 0.66
CA ILE A 46 -3.11 16.82 0.88
C ILE A 46 -3.51 15.94 2.05
N THR A 47 -3.48 14.64 1.84
CA THR A 47 -3.79 13.66 2.89
C THR A 47 -2.60 12.73 3.03
N TYR A 48 -2.11 12.57 4.26
CA TYR A 48 -1.14 11.56 4.63
C TYR A 48 -1.78 10.57 5.58
N ARG A 49 -1.54 9.28 5.34
CA ARG A 49 -2.02 8.19 6.19
C ARG A 49 -0.94 7.13 6.34
N GLY A 50 -0.56 6.84 7.60
CA GLY A 50 0.26 5.70 7.95
C GLY A 50 -0.60 4.53 8.41
N ARG A 51 -0.23 3.32 8.03
CA ARG A 51 -0.91 2.09 8.46
C ARG A 51 0.10 0.98 8.71
N SER A 52 0.06 0.40 9.91
CA SER A 52 0.76 -0.84 10.24
C SER A 52 -0.07 -2.06 9.86
N SER A 53 0.59 -3.12 9.39
CA SER A 53 -0.03 -4.42 9.11
C SER A 53 0.84 -5.53 9.67
N GLN A 54 0.22 -6.42 10.44
CA GLN A 54 0.91 -7.56 11.07
C GLN A 54 1.11 -8.69 10.07
N PRO A 55 2.21 -9.47 10.18
CA PRO A 55 2.34 -10.72 9.46
C PRO A 55 1.22 -11.68 9.82
N SER A 56 0.79 -12.52 8.88
CA SER A 56 -0.16 -13.59 9.18
C SER A 56 0.49 -14.68 10.05
N MET A 57 -0.33 -15.43 10.78
CA MET A 57 0.14 -16.55 11.61
C MET A 57 0.92 -17.58 10.81
N GLU A 58 0.40 -17.94 9.63
CA GLU A 58 1.05 -18.90 8.74
C GLU A 58 2.48 -18.48 8.37
N ASN A 59 2.70 -17.17 8.22
CA ASN A 59 4.01 -16.65 7.92
C ASN A 59 4.96 -16.63 9.13
N LEU A 60 4.43 -16.60 10.34
CA LEU A 60 5.22 -16.51 11.58
C LEU A 60 5.58 -17.89 12.15
N LEU A 61 4.76 -18.91 11.91
CA LEU A 61 5.00 -20.22 12.48
C LEU A 61 6.12 -20.95 11.72
N PRO A 62 7.15 -21.45 12.40
CA PRO A 62 8.24 -22.19 11.77
C PRO A 62 7.80 -23.63 11.40
N ILE A 63 6.64 -23.75 10.80
CA ILE A 63 6.06 -25.02 10.37
C ILE A 63 6.42 -25.21 8.90
N VAL A 64 7.01 -26.36 8.60
CA VAL A 64 7.27 -26.78 7.24
C VAL A 64 5.99 -27.37 6.67
N ASP A 65 5.39 -26.68 5.71
CA ASP A 65 4.28 -27.24 4.93
C ASP A 65 4.84 -27.96 3.70
N ASN A 66 4.88 -29.28 3.79
CA ASN A 66 5.32 -30.19 2.74
C ASN A 66 4.16 -30.97 2.10
N SER A 67 2.94 -30.46 2.19
CA SER A 67 1.75 -31.06 1.57
C SER A 67 1.94 -31.24 0.06
N ASN A 68 2.76 -30.39 -0.55
CA ASN A 68 3.29 -30.56 -1.89
C ASN A 68 4.82 -30.62 -1.85
N PRO A 69 5.44 -31.80 -2.07
CA PRO A 69 6.89 -31.95 -1.99
C PRO A 69 7.70 -31.09 -2.96
N LEU A 70 7.06 -30.64 -4.07
CA LEU A 70 7.68 -29.74 -5.05
C LEU A 70 7.52 -28.26 -4.69
N ASN A 71 6.74 -27.95 -3.66
CA ASN A 71 6.53 -26.55 -3.23
C ASN A 71 6.41 -26.49 -1.70
N ILE A 72 7.53 -26.45 -1.04
CA ILE A 72 7.65 -26.41 0.41
C ILE A 72 7.52 -24.96 0.89
N ARG A 73 6.72 -24.72 1.91
CA ARG A 73 6.60 -23.41 2.57
C ARG A 73 7.10 -23.50 3.99
N VAL A 74 7.95 -22.54 4.36
CA VAL A 74 8.53 -22.45 5.71
C VAL A 74 8.26 -21.08 6.27
N GLY A 75 7.54 -20.97 7.39
CA GLY A 75 7.28 -19.70 8.03
C GLY A 75 8.52 -19.09 8.69
N ASN A 76 8.50 -17.78 8.92
CA ASN A 76 9.61 -17.03 9.51
C ASN A 76 9.14 -16.27 10.77
N PRO A 77 9.50 -16.74 11.98
CA PRO A 77 9.14 -16.07 13.23
C PRO A 77 9.76 -14.67 13.39
N GLY A 78 10.85 -14.39 12.64
CA GLY A 78 11.57 -13.11 12.67
C GLY A 78 10.90 -11.98 11.89
N LEU A 79 9.73 -12.22 11.28
CA LEU A 79 9.01 -11.19 10.53
C LEU A 79 8.60 -10.02 11.39
N LYS A 80 8.89 -8.82 10.87
CA LYS A 80 8.46 -7.55 11.44
C LYS A 80 7.15 -7.09 10.79
N PRO A 81 6.32 -6.32 11.51
CA PRO A 81 5.17 -5.66 10.91
C PRO A 81 5.58 -4.76 9.76
N SER A 82 4.78 -4.75 8.71
CA SER A 82 4.93 -3.79 7.62
C SER A 82 4.26 -2.46 7.98
N PHE A 83 4.79 -1.36 7.43
CA PHE A 83 4.22 -0.04 7.59
C PHE A 83 4.09 0.65 6.25
N ALA A 84 2.84 0.97 5.89
CA ALA A 84 2.51 1.65 4.64
C ALA A 84 2.29 3.15 4.88
N HIS A 85 3.06 3.98 4.19
CA HIS A 85 2.91 5.42 4.08
C HIS A 85 2.12 5.74 2.82
N THR A 86 0.95 6.32 2.95
CA THR A 86 0.14 6.73 1.79
C THR A 86 -0.03 8.25 1.81
N MET A 87 0.41 8.91 0.73
CA MET A 87 0.26 10.33 0.51
C MET A 87 -0.63 10.56 -0.71
N ARG A 88 -1.64 11.40 -0.57
CA ARG A 88 -2.55 11.77 -1.66
C ARG A 88 -2.58 13.28 -1.78
N LEU A 89 -2.44 13.75 -3.00
CA LEU A 89 -2.58 15.15 -3.37
C LEU A 89 -3.74 15.24 -4.36
N PHE A 90 -4.66 16.12 -4.09
CA PHE A 90 -5.75 16.49 -4.99
C PHE A 90 -5.75 18.00 -5.16
N TYR A 91 -5.68 18.44 -6.40
CA TYR A 91 -5.80 19.84 -6.76
C TYR A 91 -6.82 19.99 -7.87
N ASN A 92 -7.75 20.91 -7.70
CA ASN A 92 -8.64 21.31 -8.77
C ASN A 92 -8.81 22.83 -8.80
N THR A 93 -8.94 23.36 -9.99
CA THR A 93 -9.27 24.76 -10.20
C THR A 93 -10.11 24.90 -11.46
N TYR A 94 -11.00 25.90 -11.45
CA TYR A 94 -11.82 26.25 -12.60
C TYR A 94 -11.93 27.77 -12.72
N ASN A 95 -11.67 28.29 -13.92
CA ASN A 95 -11.86 29.68 -14.27
C ASN A 95 -13.07 29.80 -15.21
N ALA A 96 -14.16 30.37 -14.72
CA ALA A 96 -15.43 30.46 -15.47
C ALA A 96 -15.35 31.42 -16.65
N GLU A 97 -14.59 32.53 -16.53
CA GLU A 97 -14.45 33.52 -17.59
C GLU A 97 -13.75 32.94 -18.82
N LYS A 98 -12.67 32.19 -18.55
CA LYS A 98 -11.85 31.52 -19.57
C LYS A 98 -12.36 30.11 -19.90
N GLN A 99 -13.39 29.63 -19.19
CA GLN A 99 -13.90 28.26 -19.29
C GLN A 99 -12.76 27.23 -19.28
N ARG A 100 -11.85 27.38 -18.31
CA ARG A 100 -10.65 26.57 -18.20
C ARG A 100 -10.61 25.88 -16.83
N GLY A 101 -10.37 24.56 -16.84
CA GLY A 101 -10.25 23.78 -15.63
C GLY A 101 -8.96 22.93 -15.63
N ILE A 102 -8.41 22.72 -14.45
CA ILE A 102 -7.33 21.80 -14.18
C ILE A 102 -7.71 20.92 -13.02
N MET A 103 -7.49 19.61 -13.17
CA MET A 103 -7.62 18.64 -12.11
C MET A 103 -6.36 17.80 -12.04
N THR A 104 -5.79 17.67 -10.85
CA THR A 104 -4.62 16.83 -10.61
C THR A 104 -4.87 15.94 -9.42
N HIS A 105 -4.57 14.67 -9.57
CA HIS A 105 -4.59 13.70 -8.49
C HIS A 105 -3.29 12.92 -8.49
N VAL A 106 -2.56 12.94 -7.38
CA VAL A 106 -1.36 12.15 -7.17
C VAL A 106 -1.56 11.26 -5.95
N ASN A 107 -1.22 9.99 -6.07
CA ASN A 107 -1.17 9.04 -4.98
C ASN A 107 0.21 8.41 -4.95
N PHE A 108 0.84 8.47 -3.79
CA PHE A 108 2.14 7.85 -3.52
C PHE A 108 1.99 6.92 -2.33
N THR A 109 2.48 5.70 -2.47
CA THR A 109 2.51 4.72 -1.37
C THR A 109 3.89 4.11 -1.29
N ALA A 110 4.51 4.15 -0.11
CA ALA A 110 5.76 3.47 0.19
C ALA A 110 5.54 2.52 1.37
N THR A 111 6.03 1.29 1.27
CA THR A 111 5.87 0.28 2.31
C THR A 111 7.23 -0.13 2.87
N GLN A 112 7.42 0.11 4.16
CA GLN A 112 8.57 -0.38 4.92
C GLN A 112 8.29 -1.79 5.44
N ASN A 113 9.32 -2.63 5.50
CA ASN A 113 9.23 -4.03 5.93
C ASN A 113 8.11 -4.79 5.20
N SER A 114 7.93 -4.55 3.91
CA SER A 114 6.96 -5.30 3.10
C SER A 114 7.28 -6.79 3.17
N ILE A 115 6.25 -7.62 3.34
CA ILE A 115 6.45 -9.07 3.41
C ILE A 115 6.35 -9.62 1.98
N SER A 116 7.42 -10.27 1.56
CA SER A 116 7.51 -10.93 0.25
C SER A 116 8.08 -12.33 0.44
N ASN A 117 7.76 -13.25 -0.45
CA ASN A 117 8.27 -14.60 -0.41
C ASN A 117 9.63 -14.66 -1.15
N SER A 118 10.65 -15.13 -0.45
CA SER A 118 11.90 -15.57 -1.05
C SER A 118 11.76 -17.03 -1.44
N THR A 119 11.95 -17.35 -2.71
CA THR A 119 11.82 -18.70 -3.24
C THR A 119 13.20 -19.20 -3.70
N ILE A 120 13.60 -20.33 -3.16
CA ILE A 120 14.84 -21.03 -3.52
C ILE A 120 14.43 -22.26 -4.33
N TYR A 121 15.02 -22.42 -5.50
CA TYR A 121 14.85 -23.58 -6.36
C TYR A 121 15.95 -24.60 -6.08
N ASP A 122 15.56 -25.87 -5.91
CA ASP A 122 16.49 -26.99 -5.74
C ASP A 122 16.60 -27.73 -7.08
N GLU A 123 17.76 -27.66 -7.71
CA GLU A 123 18.02 -28.27 -9.01
C GLU A 123 18.01 -29.81 -8.95
N ASN A 124 18.27 -30.42 -7.78
CA ASN A 124 18.32 -31.87 -7.65
C ASN A 124 16.95 -32.50 -7.54
N THR A 125 16.01 -31.82 -6.88
CA THR A 125 14.66 -32.34 -6.64
C THR A 125 13.62 -31.72 -7.58
N GLY A 126 13.98 -30.60 -8.27
CA GLY A 126 13.05 -29.80 -9.05
C GLY A 126 12.03 -29.06 -8.16
N GLY A 127 12.23 -29.07 -6.86
CA GLY A 127 11.34 -28.44 -5.89
C GLY A 127 11.69 -26.99 -5.61
N THR A 128 10.74 -26.28 -5.01
CA THR A 128 10.92 -24.89 -4.54
C THR A 128 10.66 -24.80 -3.05
N THR A 129 11.50 -24.05 -2.34
CA THR A 129 11.25 -23.69 -0.94
C THR A 129 10.98 -22.20 -0.85
N SER A 130 9.83 -21.83 -0.31
CA SER A 130 9.39 -20.46 -0.17
C SER A 130 9.34 -20.04 1.29
N THR A 131 10.03 -18.93 1.63
CA THR A 131 10.09 -18.38 2.98
C THR A 131 9.76 -16.90 2.94
N PRO A 132 8.80 -16.40 3.76
CA PRO A 132 8.48 -15.00 3.82
C PRO A 132 9.60 -14.20 4.49
N GLN A 133 9.96 -13.06 3.90
CA GLN A 133 10.97 -12.13 4.39
C GLN A 133 10.49 -10.69 4.32
N ASN A 134 11.04 -9.84 5.20
CA ASN A 134 10.81 -8.40 5.10
C ASN A 134 11.76 -7.79 4.08
N ILE A 135 11.19 -7.07 3.12
CA ILE A 135 11.94 -6.30 2.12
C ILE A 135 11.57 -4.81 2.22
N ASN A 136 12.53 -3.95 1.89
CA ASN A 136 12.34 -2.51 1.82
C ASN A 136 12.48 -2.04 0.36
N GLY A 137 12.00 -0.82 0.09
CA GLY A 137 12.12 -0.21 -1.21
C GLY A 137 10.86 -0.36 -2.09
N ASN A 138 9.83 -1.03 -1.61
CA ASN A 138 8.56 -1.12 -2.31
C ASN A 138 7.82 0.21 -2.28
N TRP A 139 7.61 0.81 -3.44
CA TRP A 139 6.78 1.99 -3.57
C TRP A 139 6.06 2.04 -4.91
N ASN A 140 4.93 2.72 -4.91
CA ASN A 140 4.18 3.00 -6.12
C ASN A 140 3.72 4.46 -6.15
N ALA A 141 3.77 5.04 -7.32
CA ALA A 141 3.27 6.38 -7.60
C ALA A 141 2.24 6.32 -8.73
N PHE A 142 1.13 6.99 -8.52
CA PHE A 142 0.07 7.12 -9.49
C PHE A 142 -0.27 8.60 -9.65
N GLY A 143 -0.30 9.09 -10.88
CA GLY A 143 -0.64 10.45 -11.20
C GLY A 143 -1.74 10.53 -12.27
N MET A 144 -2.70 11.41 -12.05
CA MET A 144 -3.70 11.81 -13.03
C MET A 144 -3.67 13.32 -13.22
N PHE A 145 -3.71 13.75 -14.46
CA PHE A 145 -3.80 15.15 -14.84
C PHE A 145 -4.91 15.33 -15.88
N GLY A 146 -5.86 16.19 -15.57
CA GLY A 146 -6.95 16.58 -16.47
C GLY A 146 -6.88 18.07 -16.73
N PHE A 147 -7.01 18.44 -17.99
CA PHE A 147 -7.08 19.82 -18.44
C PHE A 147 -8.26 19.98 -19.40
N ASN A 148 -9.06 21.01 -19.18
CA ASN A 148 -10.08 21.43 -20.12
C ASN A 148 -9.96 22.91 -20.40
N SER A 149 -10.19 23.33 -21.63
CA SER A 149 -10.16 24.75 -22.00
C SER A 149 -11.04 24.99 -23.23
N ALA A 150 -11.91 25.96 -23.15
CA ALA A 150 -12.56 26.52 -24.34
C ALA A 150 -11.58 27.40 -25.12
N LEU A 151 -11.64 27.33 -26.45
CA LEU A 151 -10.92 28.26 -27.34
C LEU A 151 -11.56 29.64 -27.31
N LYS A 152 -10.83 30.66 -27.79
CA LYS A 152 -11.27 32.08 -27.77
C LYS A 152 -12.67 32.32 -28.35
N ASN A 153 -13.07 31.55 -29.35
CA ASN A 153 -14.38 31.64 -29.98
C ASN A 153 -15.49 30.90 -29.22
N LYS A 154 -15.17 30.20 -28.10
CA LYS A 154 -16.06 29.35 -27.28
C LYS A 154 -16.84 28.28 -28.05
N LYS A 155 -16.57 28.09 -29.36
CA LYS A 155 -17.20 27.06 -30.20
C LYS A 155 -16.51 25.69 -30.06
N PHE A 156 -15.26 25.67 -29.63
CA PHE A 156 -14.47 24.45 -29.45
C PHE A 156 -13.91 24.36 -28.05
N THR A 157 -13.93 23.18 -27.50
CA THR A 157 -13.34 22.85 -26.21
C THR A 157 -12.30 21.77 -26.38
N ILE A 158 -11.14 21.97 -25.81
CA ILE A 158 -10.07 20.97 -25.75
C ILE A 158 -10.11 20.32 -24.38
N ASN A 159 -10.18 18.99 -24.37
CA ASN A 159 -10.08 18.18 -23.18
C ASN A 159 -8.85 17.27 -23.31
N SER A 160 -7.97 17.31 -22.33
CA SER A 160 -6.82 16.43 -22.26
C SER A 160 -6.84 15.70 -20.92
N PHE A 161 -6.53 14.41 -20.97
CA PHE A 161 -6.44 13.58 -19.80
C PHE A 161 -5.21 12.69 -19.90
N SER A 162 -4.35 12.74 -18.87
CA SER A 162 -3.13 11.95 -18.80
C SER A 162 -3.10 11.14 -17.52
N ARG A 163 -2.59 9.91 -17.62
CA ARG A 163 -2.41 9.00 -16.48
C ARG A 163 -1.00 8.41 -16.52
N VAL A 164 -0.34 8.44 -15.39
CA VAL A 164 0.98 7.82 -15.20
C VAL A 164 0.91 6.91 -13.99
N ASN A 165 1.46 5.70 -14.12
CA ASN A 165 1.62 4.76 -13.03
C ASN A 165 3.04 4.23 -13.05
N TYR A 166 3.71 4.27 -11.90
CA TYR A 166 5.04 3.73 -11.70
C TYR A 166 5.07 2.88 -10.45
N ARG A 167 5.70 1.71 -10.53
CA ARG A 167 5.85 0.77 -9.41
C ARG A 167 7.29 0.28 -9.35
N ASN A 168 7.85 0.29 -8.15
CA ASN A 168 9.10 -0.36 -7.79
C ASN A 168 8.81 -1.45 -6.75
N GLN A 169 9.24 -2.67 -7.05
CA GLN A 169 9.07 -3.86 -6.20
C GLN A 169 10.39 -4.57 -5.99
#